data_58b39e08b1210ab86f22f7bb2faf033b
#
_entry.id   58b39e08b1210ab86f22f7bb2faf033b
#
_cell.length_a   1.000
_cell.length_b   1.000
_cell.length_c   1.000
_cell.angle_alpha   90.00
_cell.angle_beta   90.00
_cell.angle_gamma   90.00
#
_symmetry.space_group_name_H-M   'P 1'
#
loop_
_entity.id
_entity.type
_entity.pdbx_description
1 polymer ?
#
loop_
_entity_poly.entity_id
_entity_poly.type
_entity_poly.pdbx_seq_one_letter_code
_entity_poly.pdbx_strand_id
1 'polypeptide(L)'
;IREADILWEKRLWRVLDVREKMNQTFTAPESPLFQILSDAAIAGDLTVYSTQDDRFSKALTPEAVRSMLYKVDTIYRPNIDTGIDELVVVENVRDWESVKRFRIKEAWYFDSKTSTLQVRILGIAPLMDILDENGDFKFEMPLFWVHYPSARPLLAQNKAVTHAGNYAATTTWEDIFELRYFASCVTKENNVNDLRVQDML
;
A
#
# COMPACT_ATOMS: atom_id res chain seq x y z
N ILE A 1 -4.14 21.21 15.17
CA ILE A 1 -5.13 20.80 16.18
C ILE A 1 -4.38 20.55 17.46
N ARG A 2 -4.89 21.04 18.57
CA ARG A 2 -4.31 20.76 19.89
C ARG A 2 -4.98 19.51 20.45
N GLU A 3 -4.27 18.71 21.19
CA GLU A 3 -4.80 17.50 21.84
C GLU A 3 -6.03 17.84 22.73
N ALA A 4 -6.00 19.00 23.40
CA ALA A 4 -7.12 19.49 24.22
C ALA A 4 -8.39 19.81 23.42
N ASP A 5 -8.30 19.98 22.12
CA ASP A 5 -9.45 20.30 21.25
C ASP A 5 -10.10 19.02 20.69
N ILE A 6 -9.49 17.84 20.91
CA ILE A 6 -9.98 16.54 20.48
C ILE A 6 -10.86 15.94 21.59
N LEU A 7 -12.19 15.93 21.36
CA LEU A 7 -13.12 15.32 22.31
C LEU A 7 -13.20 13.81 22.19
N TRP A 8 -12.93 13.27 21.00
CA TRP A 8 -13.05 11.87 20.71
C TRP A 8 -12.08 11.51 19.56
N GLU A 9 -11.40 10.40 19.71
CA GLU A 9 -10.52 9.85 18.67
C GLU A 9 -10.73 8.34 18.55
N LYS A 10 -10.78 7.86 17.31
CA LYS A 10 -10.81 6.42 17.01
C LYS A 10 -9.89 6.12 15.83
N ARG A 11 -9.17 5.02 15.92
CA ARG A 11 -8.34 4.52 14.81
C ARG A 11 -9.07 3.43 14.08
N LEU A 12 -9.07 3.54 12.76
CA LEU A 12 -9.71 2.59 11.87
C LEU A 12 -8.69 2.06 10.87
N TRP A 13 -8.85 0.78 10.54
CA TRP A 13 -8.14 0.15 9.43
C TRP A 13 -9.15 -0.22 8.36
N ARG A 14 -8.89 0.24 7.17
CA ARG A 14 -9.72 -0.01 5.99
C ARG A 14 -8.93 -0.82 4.98
N VAL A 15 -9.63 -1.61 4.19
CA VAL A 15 -9.08 -2.29 3.03
C VAL A 15 -9.75 -1.75 1.78
N LEU A 16 -8.91 -1.33 0.84
CA LEU A 16 -9.27 -0.88 -0.48
C LEU A 16 -8.94 -2.03 -1.44
N ASP A 17 -9.92 -2.50 -2.21
CA ASP A 17 -9.73 -3.52 -3.24
C ASP A 17 -9.65 -2.84 -4.61
N VAL A 18 -8.54 -3.00 -5.32
CA VAL A 18 -8.31 -2.35 -6.62
C VAL A 18 -9.20 -2.90 -7.74
N ARG A 19 -9.81 -4.07 -7.52
CA ARG A 19 -10.73 -4.70 -8.48
C ARG A 19 -12.09 -4.01 -8.51
N GLU A 20 -12.43 -3.24 -7.48
CA GLU A 20 -13.64 -2.44 -7.47
C GLU A 20 -13.58 -1.35 -8.55
N LYS A 21 -14.72 -1.13 -9.22
CA LYS A 21 -14.80 -0.18 -10.34
C LYS A 21 -14.29 1.22 -10.01
N MET A 22 -14.55 1.70 -8.80
CA MET A 22 -14.11 3.03 -8.35
C MET A 22 -12.59 3.10 -8.13
N ASN A 23 -11.95 1.94 -7.89
CA ASN A 23 -10.54 1.85 -7.53
C ASN A 23 -9.61 1.49 -8.70
N GLN A 24 -10.12 1.40 -9.91
CA GLN A 24 -9.32 1.01 -11.09
C GLN A 24 -8.14 1.95 -11.36
N THR A 25 -8.22 3.20 -10.91
CA THR A 25 -7.10 4.15 -10.97
C THR A 25 -5.83 3.61 -10.29
N PHE A 26 -5.97 2.79 -9.24
CA PHE A 26 -4.84 2.25 -8.48
C PHE A 26 -3.97 1.27 -9.27
N THR A 27 -4.51 0.68 -10.32
CA THR A 27 -3.85 -0.28 -11.21
C THR A 27 -3.71 0.24 -12.64
N ALA A 28 -3.90 1.54 -12.87
CA ALA A 28 -3.71 2.11 -14.19
C ALA A 28 -2.24 1.92 -14.64
N PRO A 29 -1.96 1.28 -15.81
CA PRO A 29 -0.60 0.90 -16.21
C PRO A 29 0.38 2.08 -16.32
N GLU A 30 -0.14 3.28 -16.61
CA GLU A 30 0.68 4.48 -16.78
C GLU A 30 1.24 5.01 -15.45
N SER A 31 0.57 4.74 -14.33
CA SER A 31 0.96 5.29 -13.03
C SER A 31 0.37 4.46 -11.86
N PRO A 32 0.69 3.17 -11.74
CA PRO A 32 0.16 2.35 -10.66
C PRO A 32 0.76 2.78 -9.32
N LEU A 33 -0.11 2.96 -8.31
CA LEU A 33 0.30 3.45 -6.99
C LEU A 33 1.42 2.61 -6.38
N PHE A 34 1.30 1.29 -6.47
CA PHE A 34 2.29 0.38 -5.88
C PHE A 34 3.68 0.60 -6.47
N GLN A 35 3.78 0.78 -7.79
CA GLN A 35 5.06 1.01 -8.44
C GLN A 35 5.70 2.32 -7.98
N ILE A 36 4.92 3.41 -7.91
CA ILE A 36 5.41 4.71 -7.43
C ILE A 36 5.99 4.59 -6.01
N LEU A 37 5.27 3.90 -5.12
CA LEU A 37 5.70 3.73 -3.73
C LEU A 37 6.93 2.83 -3.62
N SER A 38 7.00 1.74 -4.39
CA SER A 38 8.11 0.80 -4.36
C SER A 38 9.38 1.39 -4.96
N ASP A 39 9.26 2.08 -6.09
CA ASP A 39 10.41 2.73 -6.74
C ASP A 39 11.03 3.80 -5.85
N ALA A 40 10.20 4.66 -5.24
CA ALA A 40 10.67 5.67 -4.29
C ALA A 40 11.30 5.04 -3.03
N ALA A 41 10.76 3.91 -2.55
CA ALA A 41 11.33 3.20 -1.40
C ALA A 41 12.70 2.56 -1.73
N ILE A 42 12.88 2.01 -2.94
CA ILE A 42 14.14 1.44 -3.42
C ILE A 42 15.18 2.54 -3.68
N ALA A 43 14.74 3.69 -4.21
CA ALA A 43 15.61 4.85 -4.43
C ALA A 43 16.05 5.52 -3.11
N GLY A 44 15.33 5.26 -2.01
CA GLY A 44 15.60 5.90 -0.71
C GLY A 44 14.90 7.25 -0.52
N ASP A 45 14.09 7.68 -1.50
CA ASP A 45 13.34 8.94 -1.46
C ASP A 45 12.13 8.85 -0.51
N LEU A 46 11.64 7.64 -0.26
CA LEU A 46 10.53 7.36 0.64
C LEU A 46 10.95 6.35 1.71
N THR A 47 10.88 6.74 2.98
CA THR A 47 11.07 5.82 4.09
C THR A 47 9.83 4.96 4.28
N VAL A 48 10.00 3.64 4.24
CA VAL A 48 8.95 2.66 4.52
C VAL A 48 9.26 1.87 5.78
N TYR A 49 8.24 1.26 6.38
CA TYR A 49 8.33 0.68 7.71
C TYR A 49 7.92 -0.79 7.71
N SER A 50 8.46 -1.52 8.68
CA SER A 50 8.15 -2.93 8.90
C SER A 50 6.67 -3.13 9.23
N THR A 51 6.16 -4.29 8.83
CA THR A 51 4.78 -4.73 9.10
C THR A 51 4.61 -5.45 10.43
N GLN A 52 5.68 -5.56 11.24
CA GLN A 52 5.63 -6.16 12.58
C GLN A 52 4.72 -5.37 13.52
N ASP A 53 4.71 -4.05 13.36
CA ASP A 53 3.75 -3.17 14.00
C ASP A 53 3.22 -2.14 13.01
N ASP A 54 2.17 -1.44 13.38
CA ASP A 54 1.57 -0.38 12.59
C ASP A 54 1.86 1.02 13.19
N ARG A 55 2.90 1.13 14.04
CA ARG A 55 3.32 2.37 14.70
C ARG A 55 4.41 3.11 13.95
N PHE A 56 4.85 2.56 12.82
CA PHE A 56 5.96 3.12 12.03
C PHE A 56 7.27 3.21 12.83
N SER A 57 7.51 2.24 13.73
CA SER A 57 8.66 2.28 14.65
C SER A 57 9.97 1.86 13.99
N LYS A 58 9.92 0.86 13.09
CA LYS A 58 11.09 0.27 12.47
C LYS A 58 11.14 0.57 10.97
N ALA A 59 11.99 1.51 10.58
CA ALA A 59 12.25 1.79 9.18
C ALA A 59 12.96 0.60 8.50
N LEU A 60 12.61 0.36 7.25
CA LEU A 60 13.28 -0.62 6.38
C LEU A 60 14.35 0.10 5.56
N THR A 61 15.46 -0.60 5.31
CA THR A 61 16.49 -0.09 4.39
C THR A 61 16.06 -0.33 2.94
N PRO A 62 16.53 0.49 1.98
CA PRO A 62 16.25 0.28 0.56
C PRO A 62 16.61 -1.13 0.07
N GLU A 63 17.71 -1.71 0.57
CA GLU A 63 18.15 -3.07 0.24
C GLU A 63 17.16 -4.11 0.76
N ALA A 64 16.61 -3.90 1.97
CA ALA A 64 15.58 -4.80 2.53
C ALA A 64 14.29 -4.74 1.71
N VAL A 65 13.88 -3.55 1.28
CA VAL A 65 12.72 -3.38 0.38
C VAL A 65 12.98 -4.07 -0.96
N ARG A 66 14.15 -3.86 -1.54
CA ARG A 66 14.55 -4.51 -2.79
C ARG A 66 14.48 -6.03 -2.66
N SER A 67 15.05 -6.61 -1.60
CA SER A 67 15.02 -8.06 -1.38
C SER A 67 13.61 -8.64 -1.18
N MET A 68 12.67 -7.84 -0.68
CA MET A 68 11.26 -8.22 -0.58
C MET A 68 10.55 -8.23 -1.93
N LEU A 69 10.89 -7.28 -2.81
CA LEU A 69 10.22 -7.08 -4.08
C LEU A 69 10.84 -7.91 -5.21
N TYR A 70 12.13 -8.22 -5.10
CA TYR A 70 12.85 -9.04 -6.07
C TYR A 70 13.01 -10.45 -5.52
N LYS A 71 12.38 -11.41 -6.16
CA LYS A 71 12.63 -12.82 -5.88
C LYS A 71 13.73 -13.31 -6.81
N VAL A 72 14.86 -13.66 -6.23
CA VAL A 72 15.98 -14.25 -6.98
C VAL A 72 15.72 -15.76 -7.07
N ASP A 73 15.28 -16.22 -8.22
CA ASP A 73 15.16 -17.64 -8.52
C ASP A 73 16.38 -18.08 -9.35
N THR A 74 17.05 -19.15 -8.91
CA THR A 74 18.15 -19.75 -9.65
C THR A 74 17.59 -20.88 -10.50
N ILE A 75 17.61 -20.71 -11.80
CA ILE A 75 17.17 -21.75 -12.75
C ILE A 75 18.39 -22.35 -13.48
N TYR A 76 18.35 -23.66 -13.69
CA TYR A 76 19.30 -24.32 -14.56
C TYR A 76 18.82 -24.17 -16.00
N ARG A 77 19.63 -23.57 -16.86
CA ARG A 77 19.36 -23.46 -18.28
C ARG A 77 20.41 -24.27 -19.03
N PRO A 78 20.02 -25.26 -19.84
CA PRO A 78 20.98 -25.98 -20.66
C PRO A 78 21.62 -25.04 -21.67
N ASN A 79 22.94 -24.93 -21.65
CA ASN A 79 23.69 -24.21 -22.66
C ASN A 79 23.74 -25.07 -23.93
N ILE A 80 23.19 -24.55 -25.03
CA ILE A 80 23.05 -25.24 -26.30
C ILE A 80 24.44 -25.54 -26.93
N ASP A 81 25.44 -24.71 -26.65
CA ASP A 81 26.79 -24.83 -27.25
C ASP A 81 27.70 -25.78 -26.49
N THR A 82 27.54 -25.89 -25.17
CA THR A 82 28.40 -26.72 -24.31
C THR A 82 27.74 -27.99 -23.78
N GLY A 83 26.41 -28.10 -23.85
CA GLY A 83 25.62 -29.21 -23.29
C GLY A 83 25.65 -29.28 -21.77
N ILE A 84 26.18 -28.28 -21.07
CA ILE A 84 26.28 -28.23 -19.61
C ILE A 84 25.22 -27.24 -19.10
N ASP A 85 24.50 -27.63 -18.03
CA ASP A 85 23.54 -26.71 -17.38
C ASP A 85 24.25 -25.52 -16.71
N GLU A 86 23.96 -24.33 -17.16
CA GLU A 86 24.44 -23.10 -16.54
C GLU A 86 23.43 -22.60 -15.52
N LEU A 87 23.94 -22.17 -14.37
CA LEU A 87 23.17 -21.48 -13.33
C LEU A 87 22.86 -20.06 -13.80
N VAL A 88 21.60 -19.82 -14.16
CA VAL A 88 21.12 -18.48 -14.52
C VAL A 88 20.31 -17.93 -13.35
N VAL A 89 20.79 -16.84 -12.81
CA VAL A 89 20.06 -16.07 -11.78
C VAL A 89 19.00 -15.24 -12.50
N VAL A 90 17.73 -15.55 -12.27
CA VAL A 90 16.61 -14.77 -12.80
C VAL A 90 16.04 -13.94 -11.66
N GLU A 91 16.17 -12.64 -11.77
CA GLU A 91 15.50 -11.70 -10.87
C GLU A 91 14.05 -11.54 -11.34
N ASN A 92 13.12 -12.19 -10.65
CA ASN A 92 11.69 -11.99 -10.86
C ASN A 92 11.25 -10.79 -10.01
N VAL A 93 10.99 -9.68 -10.67
CA VAL A 93 10.37 -8.51 -10.03
C VAL A 93 8.92 -8.86 -9.70
N ARG A 94 8.51 -8.63 -8.46
CA ARG A 94 7.08 -8.70 -8.12
C ARG A 94 6.36 -7.59 -8.85
N ASP A 95 5.49 -7.98 -9.77
CA ASP A 95 4.73 -7.07 -10.60
C ASP A 95 3.71 -6.30 -9.75
N TRP A 96 3.44 -5.06 -10.13
CA TRP A 96 2.38 -4.23 -9.54
C TRP A 96 1.00 -4.90 -9.64
N GLU A 97 0.78 -5.77 -10.62
CA GLU A 97 -0.44 -6.58 -10.77
C GLU A 97 -0.65 -7.60 -9.63
N SER A 98 0.39 -7.93 -8.89
CA SER A 98 0.29 -8.84 -7.74
C SER A 98 -0.36 -8.20 -6.51
N VAL A 99 -0.38 -6.85 -6.46
CA VAL A 99 -1.00 -6.09 -5.38
C VAL A 99 -2.45 -5.80 -5.73
N LYS A 100 -3.36 -6.53 -5.11
CA LYS A 100 -4.80 -6.40 -5.36
C LYS A 100 -5.53 -5.56 -4.32
N ARG A 101 -4.89 -5.30 -3.19
CA ARG A 101 -5.51 -4.56 -2.09
C ARG A 101 -4.50 -3.67 -1.39
N PHE A 102 -5.03 -2.58 -0.79
CA PHE A 102 -4.27 -1.69 0.08
C PHE A 102 -4.96 -1.58 1.42
N ARG A 103 -4.17 -1.64 2.49
CA ARG A 103 -4.66 -1.33 3.85
C ARG A 103 -4.37 0.12 4.15
N ILE A 104 -5.38 0.83 4.65
CA ILE A 104 -5.28 2.23 5.04
C ILE A 104 -5.54 2.31 6.53
N LYS A 105 -4.64 2.95 7.26
CA LYS A 105 -4.80 3.27 8.68
C LYS A 105 -5.18 4.74 8.81
N GLU A 106 -6.27 5.00 9.52
CA GLU A 106 -6.86 6.34 9.70
C GLU A 106 -7.02 6.68 11.16
N ALA A 107 -6.93 7.97 11.47
CA ALA A 107 -7.41 8.54 12.72
C ALA A 107 -8.67 9.36 12.43
N TRP A 108 -9.75 9.01 13.12
CA TRP A 108 -11.00 9.73 13.12
C TRP A 108 -11.12 10.46 14.46
N TYR A 109 -11.34 11.75 14.42
CA TYR A 109 -11.45 12.55 15.63
C TYR A 109 -12.48 13.66 15.48
N PHE A 110 -13.10 14.01 16.60
CA PHE A 110 -14.04 15.12 16.66
C PHE A 110 -13.31 16.36 17.21
N ASP A 111 -13.26 17.41 16.38
CA ASP A 111 -12.65 18.68 16.74
C ASP A 111 -13.70 19.58 17.40
N SER A 112 -13.51 19.91 18.66
CA SER A 112 -14.44 20.73 19.44
C SER A 112 -14.54 22.18 18.96
N LYS A 113 -13.48 22.72 18.34
CA LYS A 113 -13.48 24.09 17.85
C LYS A 113 -14.29 24.27 16.58
N THR A 114 -14.16 23.33 15.66
CA THR A 114 -14.89 23.37 14.39
C THR A 114 -16.21 22.63 14.47
N SER A 115 -16.47 21.89 15.57
CA SER A 115 -17.63 21.01 15.74
C SER A 115 -17.82 20.04 14.59
N THR A 116 -16.71 19.55 14.02
CA THR A 116 -16.72 18.66 12.86
C THR A 116 -15.95 17.37 13.14
N LEU A 117 -16.41 16.28 12.51
CA LEU A 117 -15.67 15.03 12.45
C LEU A 117 -14.61 15.15 11.38
N GLN A 118 -13.37 14.92 11.75
CA GLN A 118 -12.20 14.99 10.88
C GLN A 118 -11.59 13.60 10.70
N VAL A 119 -11.04 13.34 9.52
CA VAL A 119 -10.34 12.10 9.21
C VAL A 119 -8.94 12.41 8.71
N ARG A 120 -7.97 11.68 9.23
CA ARG A 120 -6.58 11.76 8.75
C ARG A 120 -6.05 10.38 8.42
N ILE A 121 -5.50 10.23 7.23
CA ILE A 121 -4.77 9.03 6.86
C ILE A 121 -3.41 9.08 7.55
N LEU A 122 -3.07 8.01 8.27
CA LEU A 122 -1.80 7.86 8.97
C LEU A 122 -0.83 7.02 8.15
N GLY A 123 -1.33 5.99 7.48
CA GLY A 123 -0.48 5.10 6.71
C GLY A 123 -1.22 4.29 5.68
N ILE A 124 -0.44 3.82 4.71
CA ILE A 124 -0.90 2.96 3.60
C ILE A 124 0.04 1.76 3.55
N ALA A 125 -0.51 0.57 3.38
CA ALA A 125 0.26 -0.66 3.17
C ALA A 125 -0.29 -1.44 1.99
N PRO A 126 0.51 -1.71 0.94
CA PRO A 126 0.14 -2.63 -0.11
C PRO A 126 0.04 -4.05 0.45
N LEU A 127 -1.02 -4.76 0.08
CA LEU A 127 -1.28 -6.14 0.47
C LEU A 127 -1.06 -7.04 -0.73
N MET A 128 -0.34 -8.12 -0.50
CA MET A 128 -0.07 -9.12 -1.50
C MET A 128 -0.70 -10.46 -1.10
N ASP A 129 -1.32 -11.11 -2.08
CA ASP A 129 -1.84 -12.45 -1.90
C ASP A 129 -0.68 -13.45 -1.92
N ILE A 130 -0.59 -14.29 -0.88
CA ILE A 130 0.32 -15.43 -0.84
C ILE A 130 -0.47 -16.65 -1.28
N LEU A 131 0.01 -17.28 -2.33
CA LEU A 131 -0.55 -18.51 -2.88
C LEU A 131 0.18 -19.72 -2.29
N ASP A 132 -0.49 -20.87 -2.25
CA ASP A 132 0.13 -22.15 -1.92
C ASP A 132 0.83 -22.76 -3.13
N GLU A 133 1.36 -23.98 -2.98
CA GLU A 133 2.05 -24.73 -4.04
C GLU A 133 1.13 -25.09 -5.22
N ASN A 134 -0.19 -25.11 -5.01
CA ASN A 134 -1.19 -25.40 -6.03
C ASN A 134 -1.70 -24.13 -6.74
N GLY A 135 -1.28 -22.93 -6.28
CA GLY A 135 -1.74 -21.66 -6.80
C GLY A 135 -3.02 -21.14 -6.14
N ASP A 136 -3.50 -21.81 -5.07
CA ASP A 136 -4.67 -21.37 -4.33
C ASP A 136 -4.31 -20.30 -3.30
N PHE A 137 -5.26 -19.40 -3.03
CA PHE A 137 -5.09 -18.34 -2.03
C PHE A 137 -4.90 -18.94 -0.64
N LYS A 138 -3.78 -18.62 0.00
CA LYS A 138 -3.45 -19.05 1.36
C LYS A 138 -3.74 -17.97 2.40
N PHE A 139 -3.14 -16.80 2.24
CA PHE A 139 -3.37 -15.64 3.09
C PHE A 139 -2.86 -14.37 2.41
N GLU A 140 -3.23 -13.23 2.97
CA GLU A 140 -2.84 -11.90 2.53
C GLU A 140 -1.82 -11.31 3.49
N MET A 141 -0.75 -10.75 2.96
CA MET A 141 0.34 -10.19 3.74
C MET A 141 0.61 -8.74 3.32
N PRO A 142 0.70 -7.79 4.28
CA PRO A 142 1.22 -6.48 3.97
C PRO A 142 2.72 -6.57 3.67
N LEU A 143 3.17 -5.84 2.64
CA LEU A 143 4.58 -5.80 2.25
C LEU A 143 5.38 -4.85 3.14
N PHE A 144 4.91 -3.62 3.26
CA PHE A 144 5.49 -2.58 4.11
C PHE A 144 4.44 -1.53 4.43
N TRP A 145 4.72 -0.73 5.47
CA TRP A 145 3.93 0.44 5.78
C TRP A 145 4.58 1.70 5.23
N VAL A 146 3.79 2.54 4.60
CA VAL A 146 4.14 3.90 4.19
C VAL A 146 3.49 4.87 5.17
N HIS A 147 4.28 5.73 5.81
CA HIS A 147 3.75 6.82 6.62
C HIS A 147 3.19 7.90 5.69
N TYR A 148 1.86 8.04 5.65
CA TYR A 148 1.18 8.87 4.66
C TYR A 148 1.62 10.35 4.68
N PRO A 149 1.75 11.02 5.87
CA PRO A 149 2.21 12.41 5.88
C PRO A 149 3.59 12.62 5.25
N SER A 150 4.49 11.65 5.36
CA SER A 150 5.82 11.70 4.74
C SER A 150 5.77 11.41 3.24
N ALA A 151 4.79 10.65 2.78
CA ALA A 151 4.62 10.31 1.37
C ALA A 151 3.87 11.38 0.57
N ARG A 152 3.18 12.33 1.22
CA ARG A 152 2.38 13.38 0.55
C ARG A 152 3.14 14.14 -0.54
N PRO A 153 4.39 14.60 -0.32
CA PRO A 153 5.13 15.31 -1.37
C PRO A 153 5.34 14.45 -2.62
N LEU A 154 5.62 13.15 -2.45
CA LEU A 154 5.75 12.20 -3.55
C LEU A 154 4.42 12.01 -4.28
N LEU A 155 3.34 11.81 -3.54
CA LEU A 155 2.00 11.59 -4.08
C LEU A 155 1.48 12.83 -4.83
N ALA A 156 1.81 14.04 -4.35
CA ALA A 156 1.45 15.30 -5.00
C ALA A 156 2.19 15.53 -6.32
N GLN A 157 3.38 14.97 -6.48
CA GLN A 157 4.17 15.07 -7.72
C GLN A 157 3.73 14.08 -8.79
N ASN A 158 3.10 12.98 -8.39
CA ASN A 158 2.68 11.92 -9.30
C ASN A 158 1.19 12.05 -9.66
N LYS A 159 0.90 12.12 -10.96
CA LYS A 159 -0.47 12.19 -11.45
C LYS A 159 -1.14 10.83 -11.37
N ALA A 160 -2.40 10.83 -11.00
CA ALA A 160 -3.27 9.67 -11.04
C ALA A 160 -4.07 9.67 -12.33
N VAL A 161 -4.10 8.54 -13.03
CA VAL A 161 -4.90 8.38 -14.24
C VAL A 161 -6.35 8.09 -13.83
N THR A 162 -7.22 9.05 -14.01
CA THR A 162 -8.65 8.89 -13.75
C THR A 162 -9.39 8.47 -15.02
N HIS A 163 -10.38 7.58 -14.89
CA HIS A 163 -11.17 7.07 -16.05
C HIS A 163 -12.06 8.12 -16.74
N ALA A 164 -11.96 9.35 -16.34
CA ALA A 164 -12.80 10.44 -16.92
C ALA A 164 -12.47 10.78 -18.37
N GLY A 165 -11.51 10.10 -19.02
CA GLY A 165 -11.13 10.37 -20.41
C GLY A 165 -10.56 11.78 -20.62
N ASN A 166 -10.30 12.50 -19.56
CA ASN A 166 -9.75 13.86 -19.59
C ASN A 166 -8.25 13.82 -19.29
N TYR A 167 -7.43 13.73 -20.35
CA TYR A 167 -5.98 13.78 -20.24
C TYR A 167 -5.44 15.13 -19.74
N ALA A 168 -6.26 16.18 -19.73
CA ALA A 168 -5.90 17.46 -19.13
C ALA A 168 -6.17 17.54 -17.62
N ALA A 169 -6.74 16.50 -17.02
CA ALA A 169 -6.93 16.45 -15.58
C ALA A 169 -5.58 16.41 -14.87
N THR A 170 -5.41 17.29 -13.89
CA THR A 170 -4.19 17.40 -13.08
C THR A 170 -4.33 16.70 -11.73
N THR A 171 -5.25 15.76 -11.62
CA THR A 171 -5.49 14.99 -10.39
C THR A 171 -4.24 14.24 -9.99
N THR A 172 -3.80 14.43 -8.77
CA THR A 172 -2.64 13.76 -8.21
C THR A 172 -3.07 12.59 -7.31
N TRP A 173 -2.13 11.73 -6.95
CA TRP A 173 -2.40 10.69 -5.96
C TRP A 173 -2.75 11.28 -4.59
N GLU A 174 -2.19 12.43 -4.22
CA GLU A 174 -2.59 13.14 -3.00
C GLU A 174 -4.07 13.53 -3.06
N ASP A 175 -4.55 14.08 -4.19
CA ASP A 175 -5.97 14.46 -4.35
C ASP A 175 -6.90 13.25 -4.21
N ILE A 176 -6.52 12.09 -4.76
CA ILE A 176 -7.31 10.84 -4.63
C ILE A 176 -7.52 10.49 -3.15
N PHE A 177 -6.47 10.60 -2.33
CA PHE A 177 -6.56 10.26 -0.90
C PHE A 177 -7.24 11.34 -0.08
N GLU A 178 -6.93 12.62 -0.28
CA GLU A 178 -7.51 13.73 0.50
C GLU A 178 -9.00 13.93 0.17
N LEU A 179 -9.40 13.80 -1.08
CA LEU A 179 -10.79 13.88 -1.52
C LEU A 179 -11.53 12.55 -1.34
N ARG A 180 -10.83 11.49 -0.93
CA ARG A 180 -11.37 10.14 -0.71
C ARG A 180 -12.06 9.55 -1.95
N TYR A 181 -11.46 9.73 -3.11
CA TYR A 181 -11.93 9.15 -4.38
C TYR A 181 -11.58 7.66 -4.48
N PHE A 182 -12.01 6.88 -3.50
CA PHE A 182 -11.83 5.42 -3.46
C PHE A 182 -12.93 4.75 -2.64
N ALA A 183 -13.29 3.54 -3.03
CA ALA A 183 -14.13 2.65 -2.24
C ALA A 183 -13.26 1.80 -1.30
N SER A 184 -13.72 1.60 -0.07
CA SER A 184 -13.00 0.77 0.91
C SER A 184 -13.93 0.31 2.03
N CYS A 185 -13.62 -0.85 2.62
CA CYS A 185 -14.34 -1.42 3.75
C CYS A 185 -13.54 -1.25 5.05
N VAL A 186 -14.21 -0.94 6.15
CA VAL A 186 -13.60 -0.95 7.49
C VAL A 186 -13.46 -2.41 7.92
N THR A 187 -12.23 -2.83 8.24
CA THR A 187 -11.93 -4.20 8.65
C THR A 187 -11.61 -4.32 10.12
N LYS A 188 -11.12 -3.23 10.73
CA LYS A 188 -10.74 -3.20 12.14
C LYS A 188 -10.91 -1.79 12.71
N GLU A 189 -11.27 -1.72 13.97
CA GLU A 189 -11.20 -0.50 14.78
C GLU A 189 -10.34 -0.75 16.01
N ASN A 190 -9.83 0.31 16.65
CA ASN A 190 -9.15 0.15 17.91
C ASN A 190 -10.18 -0.21 18.99
N ASN A 191 -10.04 -1.40 19.55
CA ASN A 191 -10.83 -1.92 20.65
C ASN A 191 -9.92 -2.61 21.66
N VAL A 192 -10.45 -2.85 22.87
CA VAL A 192 -9.69 -3.41 23.99
C VAL A 192 -9.14 -4.81 23.68
N ASN A 193 -9.88 -5.60 22.91
CA ASN A 193 -9.55 -6.98 22.59
C ASN A 193 -8.79 -7.13 21.25
N ASP A 194 -8.50 -6.03 20.56
CA ASP A 194 -7.84 -6.00 19.26
C ASP A 194 -8.50 -6.84 18.16
N LEU A 195 -9.83 -7.03 18.25
CA LEU A 195 -10.63 -7.84 17.33
C LEU A 195 -10.89 -7.11 16.01
N ARG A 196 -11.07 -7.90 14.94
CA ARG A 196 -11.58 -7.38 13.67
C ARG A 196 -13.09 -7.21 13.75
N VAL A 197 -13.66 -6.37 12.89
CA VAL A 197 -15.12 -6.14 12.84
C VAL A 197 -15.89 -7.43 12.63
N GLN A 198 -15.40 -8.32 11.78
CA GLN A 198 -16.01 -9.63 11.53
C GLN A 198 -15.99 -10.57 12.73
N ASP A 199 -15.06 -10.38 13.67
CA ASP A 199 -14.92 -11.22 14.87
C ASP A 199 -15.77 -10.70 16.04
N MET A 200 -16.38 -9.50 15.86
CA MET A 200 -17.26 -8.85 16.83
C MET A 200 -18.75 -9.06 16.54
N LEU A 201 -19.09 -9.59 15.35
CA LEU A 201 -20.48 -9.91 14.94
C LEU A 201 -20.82 -11.37 15.21
#